data_36c1a708511a67c5e4829941936518ab
#
_entry.id   36c1a708511a67c5e4829941936518ab
#
_cell.length_a   1.000
_cell.length_b   1.000
_cell.length_c   1.000
_cell.angle_alpha   90.00
_cell.angle_beta   90.00
_cell.angle_gamma   90.00
#
_symmetry.space_group_name_H-M   'P 1'
#
loop_
_entity.id
_entity.type
_entity.pdbx_description
1 polymer ?
#
loop_
_entity_poly.entity_id
_entity_poly.type
_entity_poly.pdbx_seq_one_letter_code
_entity_poly.pdbx_strand_id
1 'polypeptide(L)'
;MNASADPTPAHADLPPHTPVLIGVGEVSETLDSPDYRARSEAQLAADALLAAVADTGVAPQTVLAAVDAAAMTRSFEAMGFGSPLGTPTSYPWAVLRRVGASPSYVVHDALGGQTPQSLVNELCQEVADGRHALAVVFGADVTSTTRHFTRGAGAALERPDFAEDITGPEVDRGRGTHLVNTRHQVLHGMTNAPVQYALL
;
A
#
# COMPACT_ATOMS: atom_id res chain seq x y z
N MET A 1 -21.87 47.13 -7.36
CA MET A 1 -21.77 45.91 -8.21
C MET A 1 -21.61 44.73 -7.28
N ASN A 2 -22.71 44.02 -7.01
CA ASN A 2 -22.69 42.83 -6.20
C ASN A 2 -22.19 41.68 -7.08
N ALA A 3 -21.02 41.10 -6.74
CA ALA A 3 -20.59 39.86 -7.30
C ALA A 3 -21.53 38.75 -6.77
N SER A 4 -22.37 38.24 -7.65
CA SER A 4 -23.18 37.04 -7.41
C SER A 4 -22.22 35.91 -7.15
N ALA A 5 -22.27 35.32 -5.95
CA ALA A 5 -21.59 34.08 -5.65
C ALA A 5 -22.17 33.01 -6.59
N ASP A 6 -21.30 32.41 -7.36
CA ASP A 6 -21.64 31.25 -8.20
C ASP A 6 -22.23 30.15 -7.29
N PRO A 7 -23.42 29.64 -7.58
CA PRO A 7 -23.98 28.58 -6.74
C PRO A 7 -23.04 27.37 -6.80
N THR A 8 -22.59 26.88 -5.64
CA THR A 8 -21.95 25.60 -5.50
C THR A 8 -22.72 24.60 -6.34
N PRO A 9 -22.07 23.84 -7.26
CA PRO A 9 -22.79 22.86 -8.07
C PRO A 9 -23.56 21.93 -7.12
N ALA A 10 -24.87 21.86 -7.32
CA ALA A 10 -25.71 20.93 -6.59
C ALA A 10 -25.02 19.55 -6.71
N HIS A 11 -24.82 18.90 -5.58
CA HIS A 11 -24.31 17.52 -5.56
C HIS A 11 -25.21 16.73 -6.51
N ALA A 12 -24.67 16.35 -7.67
CA ALA A 12 -25.40 15.50 -8.58
C ALA A 12 -25.83 14.29 -7.77
N ASP A 13 -27.11 13.91 -7.84
CA ASP A 13 -27.60 12.69 -7.21
C ASP A 13 -26.83 11.52 -7.81
N LEU A 14 -25.74 11.13 -7.15
CA LEU A 14 -24.95 9.98 -7.55
C LEU A 14 -25.80 8.74 -7.34
N PRO A 15 -25.76 7.77 -8.28
CA PRO A 15 -26.41 6.50 -8.06
C PRO A 15 -25.96 5.88 -6.75
N PRO A 16 -26.85 5.18 -6.03
CA PRO A 16 -26.46 4.38 -4.86
C PRO A 16 -25.26 3.49 -5.21
N HIS A 17 -24.33 3.34 -4.27
CA HIS A 17 -23.11 2.56 -4.44
C HIS A 17 -22.11 3.10 -5.50
N THR A 18 -22.24 4.36 -5.91
CA THR A 18 -21.16 4.98 -6.70
C THR A 18 -19.90 5.07 -5.84
N PRO A 19 -18.80 4.40 -6.23
CA PRO A 19 -17.57 4.48 -5.46
C PRO A 19 -16.99 5.89 -5.52
N VAL A 20 -16.59 6.41 -4.37
CA VAL A 20 -15.96 7.73 -4.24
C VAL A 20 -14.69 7.62 -3.42
N LEU A 21 -13.67 8.37 -3.79
CA LEU A 21 -12.45 8.48 -2.99
C LEU A 21 -12.69 9.51 -1.88
N ILE A 22 -12.52 9.09 -0.62
CA ILE A 22 -12.83 9.93 0.54
C ILE A 22 -11.60 10.37 1.33
N GLY A 23 -10.44 9.81 1.05
CA GLY A 23 -9.19 10.22 1.70
C GLY A 23 -7.98 9.61 1.03
N VAL A 24 -6.89 10.36 1.02
CA VAL A 24 -5.59 9.96 0.51
C VAL A 24 -4.51 10.29 1.53
N GLY A 25 -3.46 9.48 1.59
CA GLY A 25 -2.36 9.70 2.53
C GLY A 25 -1.04 9.18 1.99
N GLU A 26 0.00 9.93 2.24
CA GLU A 26 1.37 9.58 1.89
C GLU A 26 2.29 9.88 3.06
N VAL A 27 3.24 8.98 3.30
CA VAL A 27 4.32 9.16 4.27
C VAL A 27 5.61 8.70 3.64
N SER A 28 6.65 9.49 3.75
CA SER A 28 7.99 9.12 3.32
C SER A 28 9.00 9.27 4.45
N GLU A 29 10.06 8.49 4.38
CA GLU A 29 11.20 8.55 5.30
C GLU A 29 12.49 8.57 4.47
N THR A 30 13.35 9.53 4.74
CA THR A 30 14.63 9.67 4.04
C THR A 30 15.78 9.46 5.00
N LEU A 31 16.84 8.78 4.53
CA LEU A 31 18.02 8.44 5.34
C LEU A 31 18.73 9.65 5.96
N ASP A 32 18.69 10.79 5.25
CA ASP A 32 19.37 12.03 5.68
C ASP A 32 18.48 12.92 6.57
N SER A 33 17.24 12.49 6.84
CA SER A 33 16.35 13.24 7.72
C SER A 33 16.77 13.10 9.19
N PRO A 34 16.76 14.18 9.98
CA PRO A 34 16.97 14.10 11.43
C PRO A 34 15.87 13.27 12.13
N ASP A 35 14.71 13.10 11.47
CA ASP A 35 13.58 12.32 11.97
C ASP A 35 13.57 10.88 11.45
N TYR A 36 14.66 10.43 10.81
CA TYR A 36 14.78 9.07 10.33
C TYR A 36 14.70 8.06 11.49
N ARG A 37 13.77 7.10 11.40
CA ARG A 37 13.47 6.11 12.43
C ARG A 37 13.68 4.67 11.99
N ALA A 38 14.07 4.44 10.76
CA ALA A 38 14.21 3.11 10.15
C ALA A 38 12.91 2.29 10.27
N ARG A 39 11.78 2.90 9.90
CA ARG A 39 10.47 2.24 9.97
C ARG A 39 10.41 1.05 9.02
N SER A 40 9.66 0.02 9.44
CA SER A 40 9.35 -1.11 8.57
C SER A 40 8.34 -0.73 7.50
N GLU A 41 8.22 -1.56 6.47
CA GLU A 41 7.18 -1.45 5.45
C GLU A 41 5.78 -1.35 6.08
N ALA A 42 5.48 -2.22 7.06
CA ALA A 42 4.20 -2.22 7.74
C ALA A 42 3.96 -0.94 8.58
N GLN A 43 5.00 -0.36 9.16
CA GLN A 43 4.89 0.91 9.89
C GLN A 43 4.63 2.08 8.93
N LEU A 44 5.38 2.19 7.83
CA LEU A 44 5.16 3.26 6.84
C LEU A 44 3.77 3.16 6.20
N ALA A 45 3.35 1.96 5.82
CA ALA A 45 2.01 1.75 5.27
C ALA A 45 0.91 2.09 6.28
N ALA A 46 1.09 1.75 7.55
CA ALA A 46 0.14 2.12 8.61
C ALA A 46 0.06 3.64 8.81
N ASP A 47 1.20 4.32 8.83
CA ASP A 47 1.25 5.79 8.96
C ASP A 47 0.57 6.47 7.75
N ALA A 48 0.80 5.98 6.53
CA ALA A 48 0.14 6.48 5.32
C ALA A 48 -1.38 6.24 5.36
N LEU A 49 -1.82 5.06 5.82
CA LEU A 49 -3.24 4.75 5.99
C LEU A 49 -3.89 5.66 7.04
N LEU A 50 -3.22 5.93 8.16
CA LEU A 50 -3.71 6.89 9.15
C LEU A 50 -3.78 8.31 8.61
N ALA A 51 -2.84 8.71 7.75
CA ALA A 51 -2.90 10.00 7.05
C ALA A 51 -4.11 10.06 6.11
N ALA A 52 -4.40 9.00 5.36
CA ALA A 52 -5.59 8.91 4.51
C ALA A 52 -6.89 8.97 5.35
N VAL A 53 -6.92 8.30 6.50
CA VAL A 53 -8.06 8.36 7.43
C VAL A 53 -8.25 9.78 7.96
N ALA A 54 -7.18 10.49 8.30
CA ALA A 54 -7.25 11.88 8.76
C ALA A 54 -7.76 12.83 7.66
N ASP A 55 -7.38 12.59 6.41
CA ASP A 55 -7.81 13.37 5.24
C ASP A 55 -9.34 13.31 5.01
N THR A 56 -10.00 12.24 5.47
CA THR A 56 -11.48 12.14 5.41
C THR A 56 -12.20 13.20 6.23
N GLY A 57 -11.54 13.83 7.20
CA GLY A 57 -12.18 14.74 8.17
C GLY A 57 -13.12 14.09 9.16
N VAL A 58 -13.24 12.76 9.14
CA VAL A 58 -14.09 11.98 10.06
C VAL A 58 -13.24 11.43 11.21
N ALA A 59 -13.85 11.20 12.37
CA ALA A 59 -13.15 10.62 13.52
C ALA A 59 -12.49 9.28 13.13
N PRO A 60 -11.19 9.10 13.37
CA PRO A 60 -10.43 7.94 12.90
C PRO A 60 -11.06 6.60 13.29
N GLN A 61 -11.54 6.48 14.51
CA GLN A 61 -12.17 5.26 15.01
C GLN A 61 -13.43 4.89 14.22
N THR A 62 -14.19 5.91 13.77
CA THR A 62 -15.41 5.69 12.95
C THR A 62 -15.03 5.15 11.59
N VAL A 63 -14.01 5.74 10.94
CA VAL A 63 -13.55 5.30 9.62
C VAL A 63 -12.98 3.88 9.71
N LEU A 64 -12.04 3.65 10.63
CA LEU A 64 -11.36 2.36 10.78
C LEU A 64 -12.30 1.22 11.15
N ALA A 65 -13.32 1.49 11.96
CA ALA A 65 -14.35 0.51 12.30
C ALA A 65 -15.28 0.17 11.12
N ALA A 66 -15.41 1.09 10.16
CA ALA A 66 -16.25 0.89 8.98
C ALA A 66 -15.51 0.20 7.82
N VAL A 67 -14.17 0.10 7.87
CA VAL A 67 -13.40 -0.60 6.84
C VAL A 67 -13.75 -2.08 6.83
N ASP A 68 -14.35 -2.55 5.75
CA ASP A 68 -14.77 -3.93 5.55
C ASP A 68 -14.00 -4.67 4.45
N ALA A 69 -13.25 -3.93 3.62
CA ALA A 69 -12.32 -4.48 2.64
C ALA A 69 -10.95 -3.77 2.67
N ALA A 70 -9.90 -4.52 2.46
CA ALA A 70 -8.53 -4.00 2.38
C ALA A 70 -7.73 -4.72 1.31
N ALA A 71 -6.86 -3.99 0.62
CA ALA A 71 -5.95 -4.58 -0.34
C ALA A 71 -4.55 -3.95 -0.23
N MET A 72 -3.55 -4.80 -0.39
CA MET A 72 -2.14 -4.41 -0.40
C MET A 72 -1.42 -5.03 -1.59
N THR A 73 -0.58 -4.26 -2.26
CA THR A 73 0.38 -4.80 -3.23
C THR A 73 1.68 -5.18 -2.54
N ARG A 74 2.31 -6.26 -3.00
CA ARG A 74 3.63 -6.65 -2.51
C ARG A 74 4.69 -5.63 -2.89
N SER A 75 5.60 -5.41 -1.97
CA SER A 75 6.85 -4.69 -2.21
C SER A 75 7.90 -5.60 -2.88
N PHE A 76 9.02 -5.01 -3.27
CA PHE A 76 10.17 -5.77 -3.76
C PHE A 76 10.71 -6.74 -2.71
N GLU A 77 10.67 -6.39 -1.44
CA GLU A 77 11.15 -7.24 -0.34
C GLU A 77 10.24 -8.45 -0.11
N ALA A 78 8.92 -8.26 -0.26
CA ALA A 78 7.93 -9.33 -0.16
C ALA A 78 7.98 -10.31 -1.35
N MET A 79 8.67 -9.99 -2.44
CA MET A 79 8.77 -10.81 -3.66
C MET A 79 9.64 -12.06 -3.54
N GLY A 80 10.26 -12.30 -2.38
CA GLY A 80 10.87 -13.61 -2.15
C GLY A 80 12.35 -13.68 -2.00
N PHE A 81 13.02 -12.58 -2.00
CA PHE A 81 14.41 -12.56 -1.56
C PHE A 81 14.49 -12.43 -0.03
N GLY A 82 13.33 -12.19 0.62
CA GLY A 82 13.23 -11.88 2.03
C GLY A 82 13.93 -10.57 2.38
N SER A 83 13.41 -9.83 3.35
CA SER A 83 14.19 -8.73 3.91
C SER A 83 15.22 -9.32 4.87
N PRO A 84 16.51 -8.94 4.75
CA PRO A 84 17.52 -9.30 5.75
C PRO A 84 17.22 -8.68 7.13
N LEU A 85 16.26 -7.76 7.21
CA LEU A 85 15.75 -7.15 8.44
C LEU A 85 14.51 -7.88 9.00
N GLY A 86 14.16 -9.05 8.46
CA GLY A 86 12.93 -9.74 8.83
C GLY A 86 11.71 -9.28 8.03
N THR A 87 10.65 -10.08 8.10
CA THR A 87 9.36 -9.80 7.46
C THR A 87 8.21 -10.28 8.33
N PRO A 88 7.07 -9.59 8.34
CA PRO A 88 5.89 -10.13 9.01
C PRO A 88 5.36 -11.37 8.27
N THR A 89 4.68 -12.24 8.99
CA THR A 89 4.01 -13.42 8.40
C THR A 89 2.94 -12.98 7.39
N SER A 90 2.20 -11.92 7.70
CA SER A 90 1.27 -11.25 6.79
C SER A 90 1.49 -9.74 6.83
N TYR A 91 1.90 -9.15 5.71
CA TYR A 91 2.05 -7.70 5.59
C TYR A 91 0.71 -6.95 5.73
N PRO A 92 -0.38 -7.33 5.05
CA PRO A 92 -1.65 -6.66 5.24
C PRO A 92 -2.10 -6.63 6.69
N TRP A 93 -2.01 -7.76 7.38
CA TRP A 93 -2.43 -7.84 8.78
C TRP A 93 -1.49 -7.11 9.73
N ALA A 94 -0.20 -7.02 9.41
CA ALA A 94 0.73 -6.21 10.17
C ALA A 94 0.38 -4.71 10.11
N VAL A 95 -0.12 -4.22 8.97
CA VAL A 95 -0.65 -2.85 8.81
C VAL A 95 -1.98 -2.68 9.52
N LEU A 96 -2.96 -3.54 9.22
CA LEU A 96 -4.32 -3.45 9.73
C LEU A 96 -4.37 -3.48 11.27
N ARG A 97 -3.57 -4.33 11.90
CA ARG A 97 -3.46 -4.41 13.37
C ARG A 97 -2.93 -3.12 13.97
N ARG A 98 -1.94 -2.48 13.32
CA ARG A 98 -1.36 -1.21 13.80
C ARG A 98 -2.36 -0.07 13.80
N VAL A 99 -3.24 -0.03 12.81
CA VAL A 99 -4.27 1.03 12.71
C VAL A 99 -5.55 0.66 13.46
N GLY A 100 -5.70 -0.57 13.93
CA GLY A 100 -6.90 -1.04 14.63
C GLY A 100 -8.08 -1.35 13.71
N ALA A 101 -7.83 -1.65 12.42
CA ALA A 101 -8.86 -2.10 11.48
C ALA A 101 -8.92 -3.64 11.42
N SER A 102 -10.12 -4.16 11.16
CA SER A 102 -10.35 -5.62 11.09
C SER A 102 -11.37 -5.96 9.99
N PRO A 103 -11.03 -5.70 8.72
CA PRO A 103 -11.92 -5.97 7.60
C PRO A 103 -12.19 -7.47 7.44
N SER A 104 -13.34 -7.79 6.85
CA SER A 104 -13.72 -9.18 6.53
C SER A 104 -13.09 -9.70 5.23
N TYR A 105 -12.66 -8.79 4.36
CA TYR A 105 -12.02 -9.11 3.09
C TYR A 105 -10.66 -8.45 2.99
N VAL A 106 -9.61 -9.24 2.86
CA VAL A 106 -8.23 -8.75 2.76
C VAL A 106 -7.55 -9.42 1.57
N VAL A 107 -6.94 -8.62 0.71
CA VAL A 107 -6.19 -9.08 -0.46
C VAL A 107 -4.73 -8.69 -0.34
N HIS A 108 -3.84 -9.66 -0.56
CA HIS A 108 -2.41 -9.42 -0.73
C HIS A 108 -2.01 -9.82 -2.14
N ASP A 109 -1.84 -8.82 -3.00
CA ASP A 109 -1.63 -9.03 -4.44
C ASP A 109 -0.16 -8.97 -4.83
N ALA A 110 0.12 -9.50 -6.01
CA ALA A 110 1.46 -9.56 -6.56
C ALA A 110 2.08 -8.19 -6.80
N LEU A 111 3.41 -8.12 -6.78
CA LEU A 111 4.14 -6.92 -7.20
C LEU A 111 3.89 -6.61 -8.67
N GLY A 112 3.63 -5.35 -8.96
CA GLY A 112 3.53 -4.85 -10.34
C GLY A 112 3.20 -3.36 -10.34
N GLY A 113 3.76 -2.61 -11.28
CA GLY A 113 3.46 -1.17 -11.40
C GLY A 113 1.98 -0.87 -11.67
N GLN A 114 1.25 -1.83 -12.25
CA GLN A 114 -0.19 -1.74 -12.50
C GLN A 114 -1.05 -2.22 -11.32
N THR A 115 -0.48 -2.98 -10.38
CA THR A 115 -1.24 -3.65 -9.32
C THR A 115 -1.98 -2.67 -8.41
N PRO A 116 -1.41 -1.54 -7.97
CA PRO A 116 -2.15 -0.57 -7.15
C PRO A 116 -3.42 -0.08 -7.87
N GLN A 117 -3.32 0.26 -9.16
CA GLN A 117 -4.47 0.72 -9.92
C GLN A 117 -5.50 -0.41 -10.14
N SER A 118 -5.04 -1.64 -10.36
CA SER A 118 -5.93 -2.80 -10.51
C SER A 118 -6.72 -3.05 -9.21
N LEU A 119 -6.07 -2.94 -8.05
CA LEU A 119 -6.72 -3.08 -6.74
C LEU A 119 -7.74 -1.97 -6.48
N VAL A 120 -7.43 -0.73 -6.84
CA VAL A 120 -8.40 0.38 -6.75
C VAL A 120 -9.62 0.08 -7.63
N ASN A 121 -9.42 -0.32 -8.88
CA ASN A 121 -10.52 -0.63 -9.79
C ASN A 121 -11.38 -1.81 -9.28
N GLU A 122 -10.73 -2.86 -8.76
CA GLU A 122 -11.42 -4.01 -8.19
C GLU A 122 -12.28 -3.60 -6.98
N LEU A 123 -11.69 -2.91 -6.00
CA LEU A 123 -12.43 -2.50 -4.81
C LEU A 123 -13.52 -1.48 -5.12
N CYS A 124 -13.33 -0.61 -6.12
CA CYS A 124 -14.39 0.26 -6.63
C CYS A 124 -15.55 -0.57 -7.19
N GLN A 125 -15.26 -1.66 -7.93
CA GLN A 125 -16.31 -2.55 -8.43
C GLN A 125 -17.01 -3.29 -7.29
N GLU A 126 -16.27 -3.76 -6.27
CA GLU A 126 -16.83 -4.39 -5.08
C GLU A 126 -17.81 -3.47 -4.34
N VAL A 127 -17.44 -2.16 -4.22
CA VAL A 127 -18.32 -1.13 -3.64
C VAL A 127 -19.53 -0.87 -4.53
N ALA A 128 -19.34 -0.73 -5.85
CA ALA A 128 -20.43 -0.51 -6.80
C ALA A 128 -21.45 -1.65 -6.80
N ASP A 129 -20.98 -2.88 -6.61
CA ASP A 129 -21.84 -4.07 -6.52
C ASP A 129 -22.46 -4.23 -5.13
N GLY A 130 -22.16 -3.34 -4.18
CA GLY A 130 -22.70 -3.37 -2.81
C GLY A 130 -22.14 -4.49 -1.94
N ARG A 131 -21.00 -5.11 -2.33
CA ARG A 131 -20.36 -6.16 -1.54
C ARG A 131 -19.58 -5.59 -0.36
N HIS A 132 -19.05 -4.39 -0.52
CA HIS A 132 -18.32 -3.66 0.50
C HIS A 132 -18.79 -2.21 0.59
N ALA A 133 -18.74 -1.62 1.78
CA ALA A 133 -19.14 -0.24 2.02
C ALA A 133 -17.95 0.70 2.06
N LEU A 134 -16.82 0.27 2.64
CA LEU A 134 -15.62 1.06 2.78
C LEU A 134 -14.37 0.20 2.59
N ALA A 135 -13.65 0.49 1.52
CA ALA A 135 -12.44 -0.22 1.17
C ALA A 135 -11.19 0.66 1.32
N VAL A 136 -10.06 0.06 1.65
CA VAL A 136 -8.75 0.72 1.69
C VAL A 136 -7.73 -0.01 0.83
N VAL A 137 -6.91 0.76 0.10
CA VAL A 137 -5.76 0.26 -0.65
C VAL A 137 -4.52 0.93 -0.10
N PHE A 138 -3.51 0.15 0.24
CA PHE A 138 -2.26 0.66 0.80
C PHE A 138 -1.06 -0.16 0.33
N GLY A 139 0.13 0.38 0.54
CA GLY A 139 1.40 -0.26 0.28
C GLY A 139 2.55 0.64 0.71
N ALA A 140 3.72 0.08 0.84
CA ALA A 140 4.95 0.81 1.11
C ALA A 140 6.15 0.06 0.52
N ASP A 141 7.30 0.72 0.49
CA ASP A 141 8.59 0.11 0.17
C ASP A 141 9.67 0.73 1.06
N VAL A 142 10.56 -0.08 1.60
CA VAL A 142 11.64 0.33 2.51
C VAL A 142 13.02 -0.07 2.01
N THR A 143 13.16 -0.23 0.70
CA THR A 143 14.42 -0.65 0.05
C THR A 143 15.61 0.22 0.45
N SER A 144 15.43 1.51 0.66
CA SER A 144 16.49 2.42 1.13
C SER A 144 16.97 2.06 2.54
N THR A 145 16.04 1.81 3.45
CA THR A 145 16.33 1.38 4.83
C THR A 145 17.05 0.03 4.83
N THR A 146 16.54 -0.95 4.09
CA THR A 146 17.16 -2.27 3.99
C THR A 146 18.60 -2.17 3.47
N ARG A 147 18.83 -1.38 2.41
CA ARG A 147 20.19 -1.18 1.87
C ARG A 147 21.11 -0.47 2.86
N HIS A 148 20.61 0.50 3.61
CA HIS A 148 21.38 1.23 4.62
C HIS A 148 21.97 0.27 5.65
N PHE A 149 21.15 -0.60 6.24
CA PHE A 149 21.60 -1.56 7.25
C PHE A 149 22.40 -2.74 6.70
N THR A 150 22.17 -3.15 5.45
CA THR A 150 22.90 -4.27 4.85
C THR A 150 24.26 -3.88 4.30
N ARG A 151 24.47 -2.61 3.96
CA ARG A 151 25.75 -2.10 3.46
C ARG A 151 26.66 -1.53 4.54
N GLY A 152 26.30 -1.68 5.80
CA GLY A 152 27.11 -1.26 6.96
C GLY A 152 27.11 0.23 7.25
N ALA A 153 26.29 1.03 6.54
CA ALA A 153 26.18 2.47 6.80
C ALA A 153 25.34 2.79 8.05
N GLY A 154 24.51 1.84 8.53
CA GLY A 154 23.63 2.00 9.66
C GLY A 154 24.26 1.79 11.04
N ALA A 155 25.59 1.83 11.17
CA ALA A 155 26.29 1.54 12.42
C ALA A 155 25.95 2.47 13.60
N ALA A 156 25.32 3.62 13.33
CA ALA A 156 24.89 4.57 14.37
C ALA A 156 23.51 4.24 14.96
N LEU A 157 22.73 3.39 14.32
CA LEU A 157 21.41 2.95 14.79
C LEU A 157 21.45 1.44 15.04
N GLU A 158 20.74 1.01 16.06
CA GLU A 158 20.50 -0.41 16.26
C GLU A 158 19.80 -1.00 15.02
N ARG A 159 20.29 -2.14 14.56
CA ARG A 159 19.70 -2.82 13.39
C ARG A 159 18.27 -3.25 13.74
N PRO A 160 17.26 -2.78 13.01
CA PRO A 160 15.88 -3.15 13.28
C PRO A 160 15.61 -4.61 12.92
N ASP A 161 14.69 -5.21 13.64
CA ASP A 161 14.06 -6.49 13.26
C ASP A 161 12.60 -6.22 12.90
N PHE A 162 12.23 -6.54 11.65
CA PHE A 162 10.88 -6.33 11.11
C PHE A 162 10.05 -7.62 11.11
N ALA A 163 10.59 -8.71 11.68
CA ALA A 163 9.86 -9.95 11.80
C ALA A 163 8.71 -9.81 12.79
N GLU A 164 7.52 -10.23 12.37
CA GLU A 164 6.32 -10.24 13.18
C GLU A 164 5.51 -11.49 12.89
N ASP A 165 5.08 -12.18 13.95
CA ASP A 165 4.16 -13.32 13.80
C ASP A 165 2.71 -12.82 13.89
N ILE A 166 2.21 -12.31 12.78
CA ILE A 166 0.84 -11.79 12.62
C ILE A 166 0.17 -12.52 11.48
N THR A 167 -1.00 -13.08 11.75
CA THR A 167 -1.82 -13.78 10.76
C THR A 167 -3.27 -13.31 10.83
N GLY A 168 -3.98 -13.52 9.74
CA GLY A 168 -5.41 -13.30 9.62
C GLY A 168 -5.92 -13.85 8.29
N PRO A 169 -7.25 -13.92 8.10
CA PRO A 169 -7.84 -14.35 6.85
C PRO A 169 -7.44 -13.39 5.71
N GLU A 170 -6.81 -13.91 4.66
CA GLU A 170 -6.45 -13.11 3.49
C GLU A 170 -6.50 -13.96 2.21
N VAL A 171 -6.79 -13.29 1.11
CA VAL A 171 -6.63 -13.83 -0.23
C VAL A 171 -5.22 -13.50 -0.69
N ASP A 172 -4.32 -14.45 -0.49
CA ASP A 172 -2.95 -14.33 -1.01
C ASP A 172 -2.91 -14.72 -2.49
N ARG A 173 -2.69 -13.74 -3.37
CA ARG A 173 -2.55 -13.96 -4.82
C ARG A 173 -1.15 -14.38 -5.24
N GLY A 174 -0.30 -14.63 -4.28
CA GLY A 174 1.07 -15.05 -4.51
C GLY A 174 1.94 -13.95 -5.09
N ARG A 175 3.09 -14.37 -5.59
CA ARG A 175 4.09 -13.46 -6.16
C ARG A 175 3.81 -13.11 -7.62
N GLY A 176 2.69 -13.56 -8.15
CA GLY A 176 2.34 -13.47 -9.56
C GLY A 176 2.98 -14.61 -10.38
N THR A 177 2.19 -15.16 -11.29
CA THR A 177 2.67 -16.13 -12.29
C THR A 177 3.17 -15.44 -13.54
N HIS A 178 2.88 -14.14 -13.67
CA HIS A 178 3.34 -13.32 -14.77
C HIS A 178 4.74 -12.83 -14.44
N LEU A 179 5.71 -13.39 -15.14
CA LEU A 179 7.01 -12.75 -15.24
C LEU A 179 6.76 -11.32 -15.72
N VAL A 180 7.30 -10.34 -15.01
CA VAL A 180 7.33 -8.93 -15.45
C VAL A 180 7.91 -8.87 -16.87
N ASN A 181 8.68 -9.88 -17.22
CA ASN A 181 9.32 -10.09 -18.51
C ASN A 181 8.78 -11.34 -19.18
N THR A 182 8.53 -11.26 -20.47
CA THR A 182 8.23 -12.44 -21.28
C THR A 182 9.45 -13.37 -21.35
N ARG A 183 9.23 -14.67 -21.61
CA ARG A 183 10.33 -15.62 -21.83
C ARG A 183 11.32 -15.13 -22.88
N HIS A 184 10.82 -14.49 -23.94
CA HIS A 184 11.65 -13.95 -25.01
C HIS A 184 12.56 -12.82 -24.50
N GLN A 185 12.04 -11.88 -23.74
CA GLN A 185 12.81 -10.82 -23.09
C GLN A 185 13.91 -11.36 -22.20
N VAL A 186 13.60 -12.38 -21.38
CA VAL A 186 14.58 -13.03 -20.48
C VAL A 186 15.70 -13.69 -21.28
N LEU A 187 15.38 -14.42 -22.36
CA LEU A 187 16.36 -15.05 -23.24
C LEU A 187 17.30 -14.06 -23.93
N HIS A 188 16.87 -12.82 -24.12
CA HIS A 188 17.65 -11.73 -24.69
C HIS A 188 18.27 -10.79 -23.63
N GLY A 189 18.35 -11.23 -22.38
CA GLY A 189 19.01 -10.49 -21.31
C GLY A 189 18.21 -9.31 -20.75
N MET A 190 16.97 -9.10 -21.18
CA MET A 190 16.09 -8.04 -20.66
C MET A 190 15.45 -8.44 -19.32
N THR A 191 16.27 -8.66 -18.32
CA THR A 191 15.87 -9.23 -17.04
C THR A 191 15.57 -8.19 -15.95
N ASN A 192 15.90 -6.93 -16.19
CA ASN A 192 15.68 -5.86 -15.22
C ASN A 192 15.31 -4.54 -15.90
N ALA A 193 14.71 -3.63 -15.14
CA ALA A 193 14.23 -2.36 -15.65
C ALA A 193 15.33 -1.50 -16.32
N PRO A 194 16.55 -1.32 -15.76
CA PRO A 194 17.59 -0.56 -16.44
C PRO A 194 17.90 -1.04 -17.85
N VAL A 195 17.94 -2.37 -18.07
CA VAL A 195 18.20 -2.93 -19.41
C VAL A 195 17.04 -2.69 -20.35
N GLN A 196 15.81 -2.75 -19.85
CA GLN A 196 14.61 -2.47 -20.65
C GLN A 196 14.54 -1.00 -21.05
N TYR A 197 14.77 -0.09 -20.11
CA TYR A 197 14.78 1.36 -20.38
C TYR A 197 15.94 1.81 -21.25
N ALA A 198 17.04 1.06 -21.31
CA ALA A 198 18.16 1.37 -22.21
C ALA A 198 17.83 1.17 -23.69
N LEU A 199 16.67 0.56 -24.02
CA LEU A 199 16.19 0.33 -25.38
C LEU A 199 15.18 1.40 -25.85
N LEU A 200 14.79 2.33 -24.98
CA LEU A 200 13.85 3.42 -25.26
C LEU A 200 14.61 4.72 -25.54
#